data_36b435850281e9572933b8cd6f42025f
#
_entry.id   36b435850281e9572933b8cd6f42025f
#
_cell.length_a   1.000
_cell.length_b   1.000
_cell.length_c   1.000
_cell.angle_alpha   90.00
_cell.angle_beta   90.00
_cell.angle_gamma   90.00
#
_symmetry.space_group_name_H-M   'P 1'
#
loop_
_entity.id
_entity.type
_entity.pdbx_description
1 polymer ?
#
loop_
_entity_poly.entity_id
_entity_poly.type
_entity_poly.pdbx_seq_one_letter_code
_entity_poly.pdbx_strand_id
1 'polypeptide(L)'
;MDALFGDELERAALVDWRPLAQGLHARYLVDEFGAAVRFVAALGEAGDALGHHPRVTIGRGFVDLKVVSDDATFRDGDTVHVVQWVTQRDLDLARSITDVAAAQALTADPASVSQVELGLDTARSATIAPVWSVLLTGDPAGQGLGSPSDEVRDPKGRLPNLWFGDATGEPQRFHVEVYVPAEVRDERLAAVVAAGGTVVDDSRAPGLTVVADQDGNTGILCVA
;
A
#
# COMPACT_ATOMS: atom_id res chain seq x y z
N MET A 1 9.89 6.21 -15.27
CA MET A 1 9.84 4.75 -15.56
C MET A 1 8.39 4.32 -15.64
N ASP A 2 8.07 3.34 -16.49
CA ASP A 2 6.69 2.91 -16.65
C ASP A 2 6.20 2.15 -15.41
N ALA A 3 4.95 2.42 -15.03
CA ALA A 3 4.26 1.70 -13.96
C ALA A 3 3.94 0.27 -14.42
N LEU A 4 4.12 -0.72 -13.54
CA LEU A 4 3.86 -2.12 -13.79
C LEU A 4 2.54 -2.55 -13.15
N PHE A 5 1.72 -3.31 -13.88
CA PHE A 5 0.38 -3.70 -13.43
C PHE A 5 0.15 -5.21 -13.59
N GLY A 6 -0.81 -5.75 -12.85
CA GLY A 6 -1.39 -7.10 -13.00
C GLY A 6 -0.37 -8.18 -13.38
N ASP A 7 -0.49 -8.71 -14.60
CA ASP A 7 0.36 -9.79 -15.12
C ASP A 7 1.87 -9.52 -15.07
N GLU A 8 2.31 -8.26 -15.09
CA GLU A 8 3.73 -7.91 -15.02
C GLU A 8 4.27 -8.14 -13.62
N LEU A 9 3.47 -7.77 -12.61
CA LEU A 9 3.80 -8.01 -11.20
C LEU A 9 3.75 -9.51 -10.87
N GLU A 10 2.75 -10.23 -11.38
CA GLU A 10 2.65 -11.69 -11.19
C GLU A 10 3.85 -12.43 -11.80
N ARG A 11 4.26 -12.04 -13.02
CA ARG A 11 5.44 -12.63 -13.69
C ARG A 11 6.76 -12.35 -12.99
N ALA A 12 6.82 -11.32 -12.13
CA ALA A 12 8.01 -11.04 -11.33
C ALA A 12 8.33 -12.14 -10.31
N ALA A 13 7.33 -12.95 -9.94
CA ALA A 13 7.44 -14.12 -9.05
C ALA A 13 8.13 -13.82 -7.71
N LEU A 14 7.81 -12.68 -7.11
CA LEU A 14 8.39 -12.23 -5.85
C LEU A 14 7.68 -12.90 -4.66
N VAL A 15 8.14 -14.10 -4.26
CA VAL A 15 7.47 -14.94 -3.26
C VAL A 15 7.35 -14.31 -1.87
N ASP A 16 8.31 -13.46 -1.48
CA ASP A 16 8.36 -12.78 -0.20
C ASP A 16 7.52 -11.50 -0.17
N TRP A 17 7.06 -11.04 -1.33
CA TRP A 17 6.43 -9.73 -1.49
C TRP A 17 4.97 -9.84 -1.90
N ARG A 18 4.19 -8.85 -1.51
CA ARG A 18 2.80 -8.68 -1.95
C ARG A 18 2.60 -7.28 -2.53
N PRO A 19 2.05 -7.17 -3.73
CA PRO A 19 1.58 -5.89 -4.25
C PRO A 19 0.31 -5.50 -3.47
N LEU A 20 0.36 -4.42 -2.70
CA LEU A 20 -0.77 -3.90 -1.94
C LEU A 20 -0.87 -2.41 -2.18
N ALA A 21 -2.05 -1.93 -2.55
CA ALA A 21 -2.25 -0.54 -2.96
C ALA A 21 -1.21 -0.12 -4.02
N GLN A 22 -0.37 0.91 -3.75
CA GLN A 22 0.57 1.41 -4.76
C GLN A 22 1.98 0.80 -4.68
N GLY A 23 2.26 -0.16 -3.79
CA GLY A 23 3.64 -0.62 -3.55
C GLY A 23 3.78 -2.11 -3.35
N LEU A 24 5.02 -2.57 -3.32
CA LEU A 24 5.41 -3.91 -2.90
C LEU A 24 5.68 -3.91 -1.40
N HIS A 25 5.09 -4.86 -0.69
CA HIS A 25 5.21 -5.01 0.75
C HIS A 25 5.80 -6.36 1.12
N ALA A 26 6.72 -6.37 2.10
CA ALA A 26 7.26 -7.58 2.68
C ALA A 26 7.41 -7.44 4.19
N ARG A 27 7.32 -8.55 4.91
CA ARG A 27 7.68 -8.68 6.32
C ARG A 27 8.72 -9.76 6.47
N TYR A 28 9.80 -9.45 7.19
CA TYR A 28 10.81 -10.42 7.58
C TYR A 28 10.83 -10.56 9.10
N LEU A 29 10.80 -11.80 9.57
CA LEU A 29 10.83 -12.12 11.01
C LEU A 29 12.26 -12.04 11.53
N VAL A 30 12.43 -11.46 12.71
CA VAL A 30 13.72 -11.32 13.40
C VAL A 30 13.55 -11.68 14.87
N ASP A 31 14.52 -12.41 15.45
CA ASP A 31 14.47 -12.81 16.85
C ASP A 31 14.83 -11.66 17.81
N GLU A 32 15.75 -10.78 17.37
CA GLU A 32 16.31 -9.71 18.18
C GLU A 32 16.32 -8.37 17.43
N PHE A 33 16.17 -7.27 18.16
CA PHE A 33 16.26 -5.93 17.58
C PHE A 33 17.61 -5.66 16.90
N GLY A 34 18.70 -6.21 17.46
CA GLY A 34 20.03 -6.11 16.84
C GLY A 34 20.11 -6.82 15.48
N ALA A 35 19.38 -7.92 15.26
CA ALA A 35 19.28 -8.57 13.96
C ALA A 35 18.54 -7.67 12.96
N ALA A 36 17.43 -7.04 13.39
CA ALA A 36 16.72 -6.06 12.56
C ALA A 36 17.64 -4.91 12.11
N VAL A 37 18.46 -4.37 13.03
CA VAL A 37 19.39 -3.28 12.70
C VAL A 37 20.45 -3.72 11.70
N ARG A 38 21.01 -4.93 11.83
CA ARG A 38 21.98 -5.48 10.85
C ARG A 38 21.33 -5.69 9.48
N PHE A 39 20.12 -6.19 9.47
CA PHE A 39 19.37 -6.36 8.22
C PHE A 39 19.13 -5.01 7.54
N VAL A 40 18.62 -4.01 8.26
CA VAL A 40 18.39 -2.67 7.71
C VAL A 40 19.68 -2.00 7.23
N ALA A 41 20.80 -2.21 7.90
CA ALA A 41 22.09 -1.71 7.42
C ALA A 41 22.47 -2.31 6.04
N ALA A 42 22.29 -3.63 5.87
CA ALA A 42 22.54 -4.28 4.59
C ALA A 42 21.53 -3.84 3.50
N LEU A 43 20.28 -3.52 3.87
CA LEU A 43 19.32 -2.93 2.94
C LEU A 43 19.76 -1.53 2.48
N GLY A 44 20.40 -0.75 3.37
CA GLY A 44 20.98 0.53 3.02
C GLY A 44 22.04 0.39 1.93
N GLU A 45 22.99 -0.55 2.07
CA GLU A 45 24.02 -0.82 1.08
C GLU A 45 23.43 -1.28 -0.28
N ALA A 46 22.41 -2.14 -0.25
CA ALA A 46 21.71 -2.58 -1.46
C ALA A 46 20.95 -1.44 -2.14
N GLY A 47 20.31 -0.59 -1.36
CA GLY A 47 19.59 0.58 -1.84
C GLY A 47 20.52 1.63 -2.43
N ASP A 48 21.65 1.91 -1.78
CA ASP A 48 22.68 2.84 -2.28
C ASP A 48 23.23 2.40 -3.64
N ALA A 49 23.46 1.09 -3.81
CA ALA A 49 23.94 0.51 -5.06
C ALA A 49 22.93 0.71 -6.22
N LEU A 50 21.63 0.71 -5.93
CA LEU A 50 20.57 0.86 -6.92
C LEU A 50 20.05 2.31 -7.03
N GLY A 51 20.46 3.20 -6.13
CA GLY A 51 19.92 4.56 -6.03
C GLY A 51 18.41 4.57 -5.71
N HIS A 52 17.92 3.54 -5.00
CA HIS A 52 16.51 3.37 -4.66
C HIS A 52 16.38 2.65 -3.31
N HIS A 53 15.53 3.15 -2.41
CA HIS A 53 15.50 2.68 -1.03
C HIS A 53 14.09 2.26 -0.60
N PRO A 54 13.96 1.21 0.25
CA PRO A 54 12.69 0.84 0.84
C PRO A 54 12.31 1.82 1.96
N ARG A 55 11.02 1.97 2.21
CA ARG A 55 10.55 2.41 3.53
C ARG A 55 10.65 1.25 4.50
N VAL A 56 11.16 1.52 5.69
CA VAL A 56 11.44 0.47 6.69
C VAL A 56 10.75 0.80 7.99
N THR A 57 10.05 -0.18 8.55
CA THR A 57 9.52 -0.12 9.91
C THR A 57 10.06 -1.30 10.70
N ILE A 58 10.75 -1.03 11.81
CA ILE A 58 11.22 -2.06 12.73
C ILE A 58 10.20 -2.21 13.85
N GLY A 59 9.60 -3.39 13.95
CA GLY A 59 8.71 -3.79 15.03
C GLY A 59 9.35 -4.81 15.97
N ARG A 60 8.59 -5.21 16.98
CA ARG A 60 9.04 -6.28 17.88
C ARG A 60 8.92 -7.62 17.18
N GLY A 61 10.05 -8.19 16.77
CA GLY A 61 10.10 -9.49 16.11
C GLY A 61 9.96 -9.44 14.59
N PHE A 62 9.92 -8.26 13.97
CA PHE A 62 9.80 -8.13 12.52
C PHE A 62 10.41 -6.85 11.95
N VAL A 63 10.67 -6.86 10.67
CA VAL A 63 10.97 -5.70 9.84
C VAL A 63 9.97 -5.66 8.69
N ASP A 64 9.18 -4.59 8.61
CA ASP A 64 8.27 -4.32 7.50
C ASP A 64 8.93 -3.41 6.48
N LEU A 65 8.73 -3.73 5.22
CA LEU A 65 9.29 -3.02 4.08
C LEU A 65 8.17 -2.63 3.12
N LYS A 66 8.29 -1.41 2.57
CA LYS A 66 7.53 -0.97 1.41
C LYS A 66 8.50 -0.44 0.36
N VAL A 67 8.38 -0.94 -0.87
CA VAL A 67 9.14 -0.45 -2.02
C VAL A 67 8.16 0.11 -3.04
N VAL A 68 8.41 1.33 -3.49
CA VAL A 68 7.55 2.04 -4.44
C VAL A 68 8.32 3.21 -5.06
N SER A 69 8.10 3.49 -6.33
CA SER A 69 8.64 4.64 -7.05
C SER A 69 7.65 5.81 -7.01
N ASP A 70 8.13 7.00 -6.63
CA ASP A 70 7.32 8.22 -6.56
C ASP A 70 7.17 8.91 -7.94
N ASP A 71 7.96 8.48 -8.93
CA ASP A 71 8.06 9.04 -10.28
C ASP A 71 7.66 8.04 -11.38
N ALA A 72 6.86 7.05 -11.04
CA ALA A 72 6.32 6.12 -12.02
C ALA A 72 5.44 6.87 -13.03
N THR A 73 5.47 6.44 -14.29
CA THR A 73 4.63 7.03 -15.34
C THR A 73 3.65 6.02 -15.87
N PHE A 74 2.42 6.47 -16.08
CA PHE A 74 1.45 5.68 -16.82
C PHE A 74 0.76 6.55 -17.88
N ARG A 75 0.28 5.93 -18.98
CA ARG A 75 -0.37 6.62 -20.09
C ARG A 75 -1.84 6.32 -20.10
N ASP A 76 -2.64 7.38 -20.24
CA ASP A 76 -4.07 7.31 -20.54
C ASP A 76 -4.32 8.10 -21.84
N GLY A 77 -4.49 7.39 -22.93
CA GLY A 77 -4.50 7.98 -24.28
C GLY A 77 -3.21 8.75 -24.55
N ASP A 78 -3.34 10.05 -24.86
CA ASP A 78 -2.20 10.95 -25.12
C ASP A 78 -1.63 11.61 -23.85
N THR A 79 -2.26 11.37 -22.69
CA THR A 79 -1.84 11.97 -21.41
C THR A 79 -0.86 11.05 -20.68
N VAL A 80 0.23 11.65 -20.18
CA VAL A 80 1.19 10.97 -19.30
C VAL A 80 0.96 11.45 -17.87
N HIS A 81 0.67 10.50 -16.98
CA HIS A 81 0.51 10.76 -15.55
C HIS A 81 1.78 10.34 -14.82
N VAL A 82 2.19 11.13 -13.85
CA VAL A 82 3.22 10.76 -12.86
C VAL A 82 2.51 10.31 -11.60
N VAL A 83 2.77 9.08 -11.18
CA VAL A 83 2.08 8.45 -10.06
C VAL A 83 3.07 7.77 -9.12
N GLN A 84 2.65 7.53 -7.88
CA GLN A 84 3.38 6.62 -7.01
C GLN A 84 2.94 5.20 -7.33
N TRP A 85 3.86 4.40 -7.91
CA TRP A 85 3.53 3.03 -8.32
C TRP A 85 4.77 2.15 -8.42
N VAL A 86 4.56 0.84 -8.56
CA VAL A 86 5.64 -0.13 -8.75
C VAL A 86 6.21 0.00 -10.16
N THR A 87 7.53 0.03 -10.27
CA THR A 87 8.31 0.05 -11.50
C THR A 87 9.34 -1.08 -11.52
N GLN A 88 10.11 -1.20 -12.61
CA GLN A 88 11.21 -2.18 -12.66
C GLN A 88 12.27 -1.96 -11.57
N ARG A 89 12.55 -0.70 -11.16
CA ARG A 89 13.47 -0.40 -10.05
C ARG A 89 13.02 -1.04 -8.74
N ASP A 90 11.70 -1.04 -8.50
CA ASP A 90 11.11 -1.63 -7.30
C ASP A 90 11.26 -3.16 -7.30
N LEU A 91 11.08 -3.80 -8.46
CA LEU A 91 11.30 -5.23 -8.61
C LEU A 91 12.77 -5.61 -8.38
N ASP A 92 13.70 -4.83 -8.91
CA ASP A 92 15.13 -5.09 -8.78
C ASP A 92 15.59 -4.91 -7.33
N LEU A 93 15.10 -3.88 -6.65
CA LEU A 93 15.37 -3.68 -5.22
C LEU A 93 14.74 -4.80 -4.37
N ALA A 94 13.49 -5.19 -4.67
CA ALA A 94 12.82 -6.28 -3.96
C ALA A 94 13.59 -7.61 -4.05
N ARG A 95 14.12 -7.94 -5.23
CA ARG A 95 14.99 -9.11 -5.41
C ARG A 95 16.27 -9.00 -4.60
N SER A 96 16.95 -7.85 -4.67
CA SER A 96 18.18 -7.61 -3.89
C SER A 96 17.94 -7.75 -2.39
N ILE A 97 16.80 -7.24 -1.89
CA ILE A 97 16.40 -7.38 -0.48
C ILE A 97 16.15 -8.86 -0.13
N THR A 98 15.48 -9.62 -1.00
CA THR A 98 15.26 -11.07 -0.80
C THR A 98 16.59 -11.81 -0.69
N ASP A 99 17.57 -11.48 -1.53
CA ASP A 99 18.91 -12.08 -1.46
C ASP A 99 19.63 -11.73 -0.15
N VAL A 100 19.55 -10.48 0.31
CA VAL A 100 20.10 -10.04 1.60
C VAL A 100 19.43 -10.78 2.76
N ALA A 101 18.10 -10.93 2.75
CA ALA A 101 17.36 -11.67 3.76
C ALA A 101 17.77 -13.15 3.81
N ALA A 102 17.90 -13.79 2.65
CA ALA A 102 18.37 -15.18 2.53
C ALA A 102 19.80 -15.35 3.07
N ALA A 103 20.70 -14.42 2.76
CA ALA A 103 22.08 -14.42 3.28
C ALA A 103 22.16 -14.29 4.82
N GLN A 104 21.16 -13.66 5.44
CA GLN A 104 21.02 -13.53 6.89
C GLN A 104 20.10 -14.59 7.52
N ALA A 105 19.64 -15.57 6.73
CA ALA A 105 18.72 -16.63 7.13
C ALA A 105 17.41 -16.11 7.77
N LEU A 106 16.91 -14.97 7.29
CA LEU A 106 15.64 -14.40 7.74
C LEU A 106 14.48 -15.09 7.01
N THR A 107 13.38 -15.27 7.71
CA THR A 107 12.15 -15.86 7.18
C THR A 107 11.17 -14.76 6.81
N ALA A 108 10.66 -14.78 5.58
CA ALA A 108 9.57 -13.90 5.17
C ALA A 108 8.22 -14.37 5.73
N ASP A 109 7.35 -13.41 6.05
CA ASP A 109 5.96 -13.64 6.44
C ASP A 109 5.02 -12.79 5.57
N PRO A 110 4.88 -13.13 4.29
CA PRO A 110 4.11 -12.34 3.33
C PRO A 110 2.59 -12.35 3.60
N ALA A 111 2.09 -13.29 4.39
CA ALA A 111 0.68 -13.35 4.76
C ALA A 111 0.29 -12.32 5.83
N SER A 112 1.26 -11.80 6.58
CA SER A 112 1.03 -10.85 7.67
C SER A 112 1.09 -9.38 7.23
N VAL A 113 1.40 -9.08 5.96
CA VAL A 113 1.42 -7.70 5.48
C VAL A 113 0.01 -7.18 5.22
N SER A 114 -0.20 -5.89 5.43
CA SER A 114 -1.42 -5.19 5.04
C SER A 114 -1.14 -3.71 4.81
N GLN A 115 -1.93 -3.07 3.97
CA GLN A 115 -1.89 -1.63 3.73
C GLN A 115 -3.27 -1.03 3.95
N VAL A 116 -3.31 0.16 4.56
CA VAL A 116 -4.54 0.91 4.77
C VAL A 116 -4.50 2.18 3.94
N GLU A 117 -5.60 2.49 3.29
CA GLU A 117 -5.86 3.77 2.63
C GLU A 117 -7.17 4.37 3.12
N LEU A 118 -7.28 5.68 3.00
CA LEU A 118 -8.48 6.43 3.33
C LEU A 118 -9.12 6.90 2.02
N GLY A 119 -10.43 6.73 1.88
CA GLY A 119 -11.21 7.29 0.79
C GLY A 119 -12.14 8.39 1.30
N LEU A 120 -12.31 9.45 0.52
CA LEU A 120 -13.30 10.50 0.76
C LEU A 120 -14.03 10.83 -0.53
N ASP A 121 -15.31 10.48 -0.58
CA ASP A 121 -16.16 10.76 -1.74
C ASP A 121 -16.54 12.24 -1.80
N THR A 122 -16.26 12.88 -2.93
CA THR A 122 -16.52 14.30 -3.15
C THR A 122 -16.63 14.64 -4.63
N ALA A 123 -17.53 15.56 -4.96
CA ALA A 123 -17.61 16.16 -6.29
C ALA A 123 -16.61 17.32 -6.48
N ARG A 124 -15.76 17.63 -5.50
CA ARG A 124 -14.92 18.84 -5.48
C ARG A 124 -13.52 18.54 -4.95
N SER A 125 -12.92 17.43 -5.36
CA SER A 125 -11.58 16.99 -4.92
C SER A 125 -10.55 18.11 -5.03
N ALA A 126 -10.42 18.72 -6.21
CA ALA A 126 -9.47 19.82 -6.46
C ALA A 126 -9.64 21.03 -5.51
N THR A 127 -10.87 21.25 -4.99
CA THR A 127 -11.14 22.34 -4.05
C THR A 127 -10.75 21.99 -2.62
N ILE A 128 -11.00 20.74 -2.20
CA ILE A 128 -10.82 20.34 -0.81
C ILE A 128 -9.45 19.69 -0.53
N ALA A 129 -8.80 19.12 -1.53
CA ALA A 129 -7.50 18.45 -1.39
C ALA A 129 -6.42 19.36 -0.74
N PRO A 130 -6.29 20.66 -1.06
CA PRO A 130 -5.34 21.53 -0.39
C PRO A 130 -5.58 21.65 1.13
N VAL A 131 -6.85 21.66 1.57
CA VAL A 131 -7.20 21.71 2.99
C VAL A 131 -6.75 20.46 3.71
N TRP A 132 -7.04 19.29 3.12
CA TRP A 132 -6.63 17.99 3.68
C TRP A 132 -5.12 17.81 3.64
N SER A 133 -4.45 18.29 2.59
CA SER A 133 -2.99 18.27 2.50
C SER A 133 -2.35 19.01 3.66
N VAL A 134 -2.76 20.27 3.90
CA VAL A 134 -2.23 21.07 5.03
C VAL A 134 -2.59 20.44 6.38
N LEU A 135 -3.83 19.98 6.55
CA LEU A 135 -4.29 19.40 7.82
C LEU A 135 -3.51 18.13 8.18
N LEU A 136 -3.29 17.26 7.22
CA LEU A 136 -2.69 15.93 7.46
C LEU A 136 -1.16 15.98 7.46
N THR A 137 -0.55 16.74 6.55
CA THR A 137 0.90 16.72 6.34
C THR A 137 1.61 17.98 6.83
N GLY A 138 0.87 19.07 7.00
CA GLY A 138 1.42 20.40 7.28
C GLY A 138 1.96 21.10 6.03
N ASP A 139 1.77 20.53 4.84
CA ASP A 139 2.31 21.03 3.57
C ASP A 139 1.21 21.06 2.51
N PRO A 140 0.92 22.22 1.87
CA PRO A 140 -0.05 22.29 0.78
C PRO A 140 0.40 21.50 -0.46
N ALA A 141 1.69 21.22 -0.60
CA ALA A 141 2.26 20.42 -1.68
C ALA A 141 2.19 18.90 -1.43
N GLY A 142 1.59 18.44 -0.32
CA GLY A 142 1.35 17.03 -0.03
C GLY A 142 0.31 16.36 -0.94
N GLN A 143 -0.13 17.04 -2.00
CA GLN A 143 -0.99 16.47 -3.04
C GLN A 143 -0.18 15.60 -3.99
N GLY A 144 -0.77 14.49 -4.43
CA GLY A 144 -0.20 13.67 -5.48
C GLY A 144 -0.14 14.44 -6.80
N LEU A 145 1.05 14.56 -7.37
CA LEU A 145 1.24 15.24 -8.65
C LEU A 145 0.84 14.33 -9.81
N GLY A 146 0.01 14.86 -10.72
CA GLY A 146 -0.33 14.17 -11.97
C GLY A 146 -1.24 12.95 -11.83
N SER A 147 -1.83 12.72 -10.66
CA SER A 147 -2.86 11.71 -10.49
C SER A 147 -4.17 12.16 -11.14
N PRO A 148 -4.93 11.27 -11.82
CA PRO A 148 -6.26 11.61 -12.33
C PRO A 148 -7.26 11.90 -11.21
N SER A 149 -7.01 11.41 -10.01
CA SER A 149 -7.73 11.78 -8.78
C SER A 149 -6.80 12.57 -7.88
N ASP A 150 -7.28 13.70 -7.38
CA ASP A 150 -6.54 14.39 -6.32
C ASP A 150 -6.39 13.44 -5.13
N GLU A 151 -5.18 13.33 -4.63
CA GLU A 151 -4.90 12.54 -3.43
C GLU A 151 -3.93 13.31 -2.53
N VAL A 152 -3.97 13.00 -1.24
CA VAL A 152 -3.02 13.52 -0.27
C VAL A 152 -2.07 12.40 0.13
N ARG A 153 -0.78 12.65 -0.09
CA ARG A 153 0.32 11.77 0.30
C ARG A 153 1.17 12.45 1.36
N ASP A 154 1.45 11.75 2.45
CA ASP A 154 2.43 12.24 3.41
C ASP A 154 3.85 11.90 2.91
N PRO A 155 4.67 12.89 2.49
CA PRO A 155 6.03 12.64 2.03
C PRO A 155 6.93 12.04 3.14
N LYS A 156 6.50 12.15 4.40
CA LYS A 156 7.18 11.55 5.56
C LYS A 156 6.74 10.12 5.83
N GLY A 157 5.72 9.61 5.11
CA GLY A 157 5.24 8.23 5.21
C GLY A 157 4.63 7.83 6.55
N ARG A 158 4.11 8.78 7.34
CA ARG A 158 3.52 8.53 8.66
C ARG A 158 2.03 8.21 8.59
N LEU A 159 1.37 8.65 7.53
CA LEU A 159 -0.07 8.57 7.35
C LEU A 159 -0.40 7.67 6.15
N PRO A 160 -1.54 6.97 6.18
CA PRO A 160 -2.08 6.35 4.98
C PRO A 160 -2.42 7.42 3.95
N ASN A 161 -2.36 7.07 2.67
CA ASN A 161 -2.82 7.96 1.60
C ASN A 161 -4.31 8.25 1.79
N LEU A 162 -4.71 9.49 1.50
CA LEU A 162 -6.11 9.88 1.36
C LEU A 162 -6.39 10.13 -0.12
N TRP A 163 -7.20 9.31 -0.74
CA TRP A 163 -7.67 9.50 -2.11
C TRP A 163 -9.11 10.02 -2.15
N PHE A 164 -9.49 10.67 -3.23
CA PHE A 164 -10.81 11.25 -3.40
C PHE A 164 -11.59 10.49 -4.47
N GLY A 165 -12.71 9.88 -4.06
CA GLY A 165 -13.66 9.23 -4.95
C GLY A 165 -14.75 10.18 -5.44
N ASP A 166 -15.53 9.73 -6.42
CA ASP A 166 -16.70 10.43 -6.89
C ASP A 166 -17.78 10.48 -5.82
N ALA A 167 -18.54 11.58 -5.78
CA ALA A 167 -19.66 11.70 -4.84
C ALA A 167 -20.77 10.69 -5.17
N THR A 168 -21.03 9.80 -4.23
CA THR A 168 -22.06 8.75 -4.36
C THR A 168 -23.44 9.20 -3.90
N GLY A 169 -23.52 10.29 -3.13
CA GLY A 169 -24.75 10.74 -2.47
C GLY A 169 -25.05 10.01 -1.15
N GLU A 170 -24.22 9.04 -0.76
CA GLU A 170 -24.37 8.28 0.48
C GLU A 170 -24.04 9.15 1.72
N PRO A 171 -24.66 8.86 2.89
CA PRO A 171 -24.39 9.58 4.13
C PRO A 171 -22.94 9.44 4.60
N GLN A 172 -22.36 8.25 4.48
CA GLN A 172 -20.96 8.00 4.79
C GLN A 172 -20.11 8.31 3.57
N ARG A 173 -19.31 9.35 3.67
CA ARG A 173 -18.39 9.77 2.60
C ARG A 173 -16.97 9.32 2.85
N PHE A 174 -16.55 9.16 4.12
CA PHE A 174 -15.28 8.54 4.48
C PHE A 174 -15.43 7.04 4.60
N HIS A 175 -14.49 6.32 4.01
CA HIS A 175 -14.35 4.87 4.18
C HIS A 175 -12.88 4.49 4.34
N VAL A 176 -12.65 3.31 4.91
CA VAL A 176 -11.33 2.73 5.09
C VAL A 176 -11.19 1.55 4.15
N GLU A 177 -10.14 1.54 3.36
CA GLU A 177 -9.74 0.41 2.53
C GLU A 177 -8.60 -0.35 3.20
N VAL A 178 -8.77 -1.64 3.38
CA VAL A 178 -7.77 -2.53 3.96
C VAL A 178 -7.32 -3.53 2.91
N TYR A 179 -6.13 -3.33 2.40
CA TYR A 179 -5.51 -4.22 1.43
C TYR A 179 -4.82 -5.37 2.16
N VAL A 180 -5.14 -6.59 1.75
CA VAL A 180 -4.56 -7.82 2.32
C VAL A 180 -4.10 -8.75 1.20
N PRO A 181 -3.14 -9.66 1.48
CA PRO A 181 -2.80 -10.73 0.55
C PRO A 181 -4.01 -11.61 0.25
N ALA A 182 -4.09 -12.10 -1.00
CA ALA A 182 -5.22 -12.90 -1.46
C ALA A 182 -5.43 -14.17 -0.60
N GLU A 183 -4.35 -14.80 -0.17
CA GLU A 183 -4.36 -16.01 0.65
C GLU A 183 -4.98 -15.86 2.03
N VAL A 184 -5.05 -14.63 2.58
CA VAL A 184 -5.65 -14.39 3.91
C VAL A 184 -7.03 -13.75 3.85
N ARG A 185 -7.52 -13.42 2.67
CA ARG A 185 -8.78 -12.69 2.47
C ARG A 185 -9.96 -13.39 3.12
N ASP A 186 -10.14 -14.67 2.86
CA ASP A 186 -11.32 -15.42 3.33
C ASP A 186 -11.29 -15.63 4.85
N GLU A 187 -10.12 -15.88 5.43
CA GLU A 187 -9.94 -15.94 6.87
C GLU A 187 -10.24 -14.59 7.54
N ARG A 188 -9.73 -13.48 6.94
CA ARG A 188 -10.00 -12.13 7.45
C ARG A 188 -11.49 -11.80 7.41
N LEU A 189 -12.17 -12.13 6.30
CA LEU A 189 -13.61 -11.90 6.16
C LEU A 189 -14.42 -12.73 7.16
N ALA A 190 -14.07 -14.02 7.32
CA ALA A 190 -14.70 -14.88 8.31
C ALA A 190 -14.53 -14.35 9.75
N ALA A 191 -13.36 -13.82 10.09
CA ALA A 191 -13.09 -13.20 11.37
C ALA A 191 -13.93 -11.92 11.59
N VAL A 192 -14.10 -11.08 10.58
CA VAL A 192 -14.98 -9.89 10.64
C VAL A 192 -16.42 -10.32 10.93
N VAL A 193 -16.94 -11.32 10.23
CA VAL A 193 -18.31 -11.84 10.45
C VAL A 193 -18.45 -12.45 11.85
N ALA A 194 -17.45 -13.22 12.30
CA ALA A 194 -17.45 -13.81 13.65
C ALA A 194 -17.43 -12.74 14.76
N ALA A 195 -16.83 -11.57 14.50
CA ALA A 195 -16.83 -10.43 15.39
C ALA A 195 -18.16 -9.62 15.39
N GLY A 196 -19.14 -10.03 14.58
CA GLY A 196 -20.45 -9.39 14.48
C GLY A 196 -20.61 -8.42 13.30
N GLY A 197 -19.60 -8.32 12.43
CA GLY A 197 -19.71 -7.58 11.18
C GLY A 197 -20.57 -8.30 10.15
N THR A 198 -21.03 -7.58 9.14
CA THR A 198 -21.83 -8.11 8.04
C THR A 198 -21.21 -7.77 6.68
N VAL A 199 -21.32 -8.67 5.71
CA VAL A 199 -21.01 -8.35 4.32
C VAL A 199 -22.21 -7.64 3.73
N VAL A 200 -21.99 -6.42 3.22
CA VAL A 200 -23.08 -5.59 2.63
C VAL A 200 -22.98 -5.51 1.11
N ASP A 201 -21.79 -5.69 0.53
CA ASP A 201 -21.61 -5.81 -0.91
C ASP A 201 -20.39 -6.68 -1.23
N ASP A 202 -20.61 -7.73 -2.02
CA ASP A 202 -19.58 -8.64 -2.52
C ASP A 202 -19.59 -8.74 -4.06
N SER A 203 -20.30 -7.86 -4.74
CA SER A 203 -20.47 -7.86 -6.20
C SER A 203 -19.17 -7.77 -6.98
N ARG A 204 -18.11 -7.28 -6.34
CA ARG A 204 -16.76 -7.17 -6.90
C ARG A 204 -15.74 -8.12 -6.24
N ALA A 205 -16.23 -9.13 -5.51
CA ALA A 205 -15.35 -10.13 -4.92
C ALA A 205 -14.63 -10.96 -6.00
N PRO A 206 -13.40 -11.45 -5.75
CA PRO A 206 -12.64 -11.33 -4.51
C PRO A 206 -11.92 -9.98 -4.34
N GLY A 207 -11.82 -9.14 -5.38
CA GLY A 207 -11.05 -7.90 -5.39
C GLY A 207 -11.50 -6.91 -4.30
N LEU A 208 -12.80 -6.68 -4.17
CA LEU A 208 -13.39 -5.78 -3.18
C LEU A 208 -14.59 -6.44 -2.50
N THR A 209 -14.66 -6.30 -1.17
CA THR A 209 -15.81 -6.73 -0.36
C THR A 209 -16.11 -5.64 0.67
N VAL A 210 -17.32 -5.09 0.63
CA VAL A 210 -17.76 -4.07 1.60
C VAL A 210 -18.33 -4.78 2.82
N VAL A 211 -17.85 -4.40 3.99
CA VAL A 211 -18.32 -4.91 5.30
C VAL A 211 -18.86 -3.75 6.13
N ALA A 212 -19.82 -4.03 7.01
CA ALA A 212 -20.33 -3.07 7.98
C ALA A 212 -20.21 -3.61 9.40
N ASP A 213 -20.03 -2.71 10.36
CA ASP A 213 -20.17 -2.99 11.79
C ASP A 213 -21.66 -3.01 12.22
N GLN A 214 -21.91 -3.20 13.52
CA GLN A 214 -23.27 -3.26 14.07
C GLN A 214 -24.00 -1.90 14.07
N ASP A 215 -23.28 -0.78 13.91
CA ASP A 215 -23.83 0.57 13.83
C ASP A 215 -24.02 1.02 12.37
N GLY A 216 -23.60 0.18 11.40
CA GLY A 216 -23.72 0.46 9.97
C GLY A 216 -22.54 1.23 9.37
N ASN A 217 -21.42 1.43 10.10
CA ASN A 217 -20.23 2.01 9.51
C ASN A 217 -19.55 0.99 8.59
N THR A 218 -19.18 1.45 7.39
CA THR A 218 -18.62 0.57 6.36
C THR A 218 -17.10 0.72 6.20
N GLY A 219 -16.48 -0.39 5.84
CA GLY A 219 -15.11 -0.48 5.39
C GLY A 219 -15.00 -1.45 4.22
N ILE A 220 -13.89 -1.43 3.51
CA ILE A 220 -13.68 -2.26 2.32
C ILE A 220 -12.47 -3.15 2.53
N LEU A 221 -12.66 -4.45 2.37
CA LEU A 221 -11.57 -5.43 2.31
C LEU A 221 -11.16 -5.59 0.85
N CYS A 222 -9.91 -5.26 0.54
CA CYS A 222 -9.35 -5.23 -0.79
C CYS A 222 -8.29 -6.34 -0.97
N VAL A 223 -8.29 -6.94 -2.17
CA VAL A 223 -7.24 -7.85 -2.65
C VAL A 223 -6.68 -7.26 -3.94
N ALA A 224 -5.37 -7.10 -4.01
CA ALA A 224 -4.67 -6.61 -5.19
C ALA A 224 -4.30 -7.75 -6.14
#